data_de08d685a3d324c9aaf292b32586f2c3
#
_entry.id   de08d685a3d324c9aaf292b32586f2c3
#
_cell.length_a   1.000
_cell.length_b   1.000
_cell.length_c   1.000
_cell.angle_alpha   90.00
_cell.angle_beta   90.00
_cell.angle_gamma   90.00
#
_symmetry.space_group_name_H-M   'P 1'
#
loop_
_entity.id
_entity.type
_entity.pdbx_description
1 polymer ?
#
loop_
_entity_poly.entity_id
_entity_poly.type
_entity_poly.pdbx_seq_one_letter_code
_entity_poly.pdbx_strand_id
1 'polypeptide(L)'
;VASVVSIVAINFNLARLTGPAIGGWLIAGWGISTALLVQTVFYLPFIFAISLLRPRERSSFVTNNEPFIAALQNGVKYALANTLIRQAFLVTALYAFLIRGTLEILPVIADGVFSRGATGLGLLTSSAGFGALIAGVIKAFTPSQLVRELPKFALASALLGIGLLPLVGLSNSWNLTLLCISYLGFSGTLAGISVQTAIQIDLDDDFRGRVMSLWTMVSIGATATGAIILGSLADHIGISLAFSLAGGLGTVLMATTILRASGPSKKKSTESAP
;
A
#
# COMPACT_ATOMS: atom_id res chain seq x y z
N VAL A 1 5.91 22.32 5.44
CA VAL A 1 5.70 20.89 5.76
C VAL A 1 5.10 20.14 4.57
N ALA A 2 4.04 20.61 3.94
CA ALA A 2 3.39 19.95 2.80
C ALA A 2 4.34 19.70 1.61
N SER A 3 5.18 20.67 1.25
CA SER A 3 6.15 20.54 0.15
C SER A 3 7.22 19.48 0.40
N VAL A 4 7.65 19.30 1.65
CA VAL A 4 8.64 18.26 1.99
C VAL A 4 8.04 16.87 1.85
N VAL A 5 6.82 16.68 2.31
CA VAL A 5 6.09 15.40 2.18
C VAL A 5 5.91 15.03 0.72
N SER A 6 5.56 16.00 -0.13
CA SER A 6 5.40 15.79 -1.57
C SER A 6 6.71 15.40 -2.25
N ILE A 7 7.83 16.06 -1.91
CA ILE A 7 9.17 15.73 -2.44
C ILE A 7 9.57 14.31 -2.05
N VAL A 8 9.38 13.95 -0.77
CA VAL A 8 9.67 12.59 -0.28
C VAL A 8 8.85 11.54 -1.03
N ALA A 9 7.56 11.80 -1.24
CA ALA A 9 6.69 10.88 -1.97
C ALA A 9 7.09 10.72 -3.44
N ILE A 10 7.44 11.82 -4.12
CA ILE A 10 7.93 11.78 -5.52
C ILE A 10 9.24 11.00 -5.60
N ASN A 11 10.20 11.29 -4.71
CA ASN A 11 11.49 10.61 -4.67
C ASN A 11 11.34 9.10 -4.43
N PHE A 12 10.48 8.73 -3.47
CA PHE A 12 10.18 7.33 -3.18
C PHE A 12 9.58 6.59 -4.39
N ASN A 13 8.62 7.21 -5.09
CA ASN A 13 7.99 6.59 -6.25
C ASN A 13 8.91 6.56 -7.47
N LEU A 14 9.79 7.57 -7.64
CA LEU A 14 10.81 7.57 -8.68
C LEU A 14 11.83 6.44 -8.45
N ALA A 15 12.30 6.27 -7.22
CA ALA A 15 13.20 5.17 -6.86
C ALA A 15 12.53 3.80 -7.05
N ARG A 16 11.24 3.69 -6.74
CA ARG A 16 10.45 2.47 -6.95
C ARG A 16 10.24 2.15 -8.45
N LEU A 17 10.19 3.17 -9.30
CA LEU A 17 10.11 3.00 -10.75
C LEU A 17 11.46 2.58 -11.35
N THR A 18 12.53 3.28 -10.99
CA THR A 18 13.85 3.10 -11.63
C THR A 18 14.68 1.99 -11.01
N GLY A 19 14.57 1.80 -9.69
CA GLY A 19 15.37 0.84 -8.94
C GLY A 19 15.29 -0.59 -9.47
N PRO A 20 14.09 -1.18 -9.58
CA PRO A 20 13.94 -2.55 -10.07
C PRO A 20 14.36 -2.75 -11.53
N ALA A 21 14.17 -1.74 -12.41
CA ALA A 21 14.62 -1.81 -13.79
C ALA A 21 16.15 -1.84 -13.87
N ILE A 22 16.83 -0.96 -13.12
CA ILE A 22 18.30 -0.93 -13.01
C ILE A 22 18.80 -2.23 -12.37
N GLY A 23 18.17 -2.66 -11.26
CA GLY A 23 18.51 -3.90 -10.56
C GLY A 23 18.38 -5.13 -11.46
N GLY A 24 17.25 -5.27 -12.16
CA GLY A 24 17.02 -6.37 -13.10
C GLY A 24 18.03 -6.37 -14.24
N TRP A 25 18.38 -5.21 -14.81
CA TRP A 25 19.41 -5.06 -15.85
C TRP A 25 20.82 -5.42 -15.34
N LEU A 26 21.20 -4.96 -14.14
CA LEU A 26 22.47 -5.31 -13.50
C LEU A 26 22.58 -6.81 -13.27
N ILE A 27 21.53 -7.44 -12.73
CA ILE A 27 21.51 -8.89 -12.47
C ILE A 27 21.65 -9.67 -13.79
N ALA A 28 20.92 -9.27 -14.83
CA ALA A 28 20.96 -9.94 -16.13
C ALA A 28 22.31 -9.80 -16.84
N GLY A 29 22.97 -8.62 -16.71
CA GLY A 29 24.25 -8.35 -17.38
C GLY A 29 25.50 -8.81 -16.62
N TRP A 30 25.50 -8.68 -15.29
CA TRP A 30 26.71 -8.90 -14.47
C TRP A 30 26.48 -9.79 -13.25
N GLY A 31 25.30 -10.35 -13.11
CA GLY A 31 24.93 -11.25 -12.02
C GLY A 31 24.58 -10.53 -10.72
N ILE A 32 24.03 -11.32 -9.77
CA ILE A 32 23.50 -10.82 -8.51
C ILE A 32 24.57 -10.17 -7.62
N SER A 33 25.79 -10.70 -7.63
CA SER A 33 26.90 -10.20 -6.80
C SER A 33 27.24 -8.75 -7.16
N THR A 34 27.27 -8.41 -8.46
CA THR A 34 27.52 -7.05 -8.93
C THR A 34 26.38 -6.12 -8.54
N ALA A 35 25.12 -6.56 -8.66
CA ALA A 35 23.98 -5.76 -8.24
C ALA A 35 24.02 -5.45 -6.73
N LEU A 36 24.39 -6.41 -5.89
CA LEU A 36 24.55 -6.20 -4.43
C LEU A 36 25.71 -5.26 -4.10
N LEU A 37 26.83 -5.35 -4.81
CA LEU A 37 27.95 -4.40 -4.61
C LEU A 37 27.55 -2.98 -4.97
N VAL A 38 26.90 -2.79 -6.10
CA VAL A 38 26.40 -1.47 -6.53
C VAL A 38 25.41 -0.94 -5.50
N GLN A 39 24.47 -1.75 -5.02
CA GLN A 39 23.54 -1.35 -3.96
C GLN A 39 24.28 -0.92 -2.68
N THR A 40 25.31 -1.65 -2.27
CA THR A 40 26.11 -1.33 -1.08
C THR A 40 26.78 0.05 -1.22
N VAL A 41 27.32 0.37 -2.40
CA VAL A 41 27.91 1.68 -2.66
C VAL A 41 26.87 2.80 -2.54
N PHE A 42 25.62 2.58 -2.96
CA PHE A 42 24.56 3.57 -2.83
C PHE A 42 24.13 3.84 -1.38
N TYR A 43 24.43 2.98 -0.42
CA TYR A 43 24.22 3.27 1.00
C TYR A 43 25.23 4.25 1.59
N LEU A 44 26.43 4.38 1.01
CA LEU A 44 27.46 5.25 1.56
C LEU A 44 27.04 6.74 1.65
N PRO A 45 26.46 7.36 0.60
CA PRO A 45 25.94 8.73 0.69
C PRO A 45 24.85 8.89 1.76
N PHE A 46 24.01 7.88 1.95
CA PHE A 46 22.95 7.89 2.96
C PHE A 46 23.53 7.83 4.37
N ILE A 47 24.50 6.97 4.64
CA ILE A 47 25.22 6.89 5.93
C ILE A 47 25.92 8.20 6.22
N PHE A 48 26.59 8.78 5.20
CA PHE A 48 27.25 10.07 5.33
C PHE A 48 26.25 11.19 5.66
N ALA A 49 25.10 11.24 4.95
CA ALA A 49 24.05 12.23 5.23
C ALA A 49 23.51 12.11 6.66
N ILE A 50 23.28 10.88 7.15
CA ILE A 50 22.84 10.67 8.54
C ILE A 50 23.90 11.12 9.55
N SER A 51 25.18 10.86 9.29
CA SER A 51 26.27 11.29 10.20
C SER A 51 26.38 12.80 10.36
N LEU A 52 25.87 13.57 9.39
CA LEU A 52 25.81 15.03 9.44
C LEU A 52 24.60 15.56 10.22
N LEU A 53 23.60 14.72 10.50
CA LEU A 53 22.41 15.14 11.24
C LEU A 53 22.76 15.37 12.70
N ARG A 54 22.53 16.59 13.18
CA ARG A 54 22.61 16.91 14.60
C ARG A 54 21.24 16.67 15.24
N PRO A 55 21.14 15.75 16.23
CA PRO A 55 19.90 15.54 16.94
C PRO A 55 19.46 16.86 17.59
N ARG A 56 18.28 17.35 17.28
CA ARG A 56 17.68 18.45 18.02
C ARG A 56 17.27 17.92 19.38
N GLU A 57 17.65 18.57 20.47
CA GLU A 57 17.18 18.21 21.81
C GLU A 57 15.67 18.09 21.80
N ARG A 58 15.18 16.89 22.11
CA ARG A 58 13.76 16.63 22.24
C ARG A 58 13.25 17.49 23.40
N SER A 59 12.40 18.48 23.12
CA SER A 59 11.52 19.00 24.16
C SER A 59 10.85 17.79 24.79
N SER A 60 10.94 17.68 26.11
CA SER A 60 10.40 16.56 26.90
C SER A 60 8.95 16.28 26.49
N PHE A 61 8.77 15.24 25.67
CA PHE A 61 7.45 14.66 25.54
C PHE A 61 7.11 14.14 26.92
N VAL A 62 6.01 14.64 27.46
CA VAL A 62 5.38 14.04 28.64
C VAL A 62 5.19 12.57 28.31
N THR A 63 6.05 11.74 28.85
CA THR A 63 5.93 10.29 28.78
C THR A 63 4.68 9.96 29.58
N ASN A 64 3.55 9.77 28.91
CA ASN A 64 2.43 9.10 29.53
C ASN A 64 2.95 7.71 29.90
N ASN A 65 3.12 7.46 31.19
CA ASN A 65 3.57 6.19 31.77
C ASN A 65 2.51 5.08 31.65
N GLU A 66 1.74 5.07 30.56
CA GLU A 66 0.83 3.96 30.27
C GLU A 66 1.63 2.72 29.85
N PRO A 67 1.35 1.56 30.45
CA PRO A 67 1.92 0.30 30.02
C PRO A 67 1.66 0.08 28.50
N PHE A 68 2.66 -0.41 27.77
CA PHE A 68 2.57 -0.60 26.32
C PHE A 68 1.31 -1.37 25.88
N ILE A 69 0.94 -2.43 26.62
CA ILE A 69 -0.25 -3.23 26.35
C ILE A 69 -1.53 -2.40 26.52
N ALA A 70 -1.62 -1.57 27.55
CA ALA A 70 -2.77 -0.69 27.79
C ALA A 70 -2.89 0.36 26.66
N ALA A 71 -1.77 0.97 26.26
CA ALA A 71 -1.72 1.92 25.15
C ALA A 71 -2.19 1.28 23.83
N LEU A 72 -1.77 0.03 23.55
CA LEU A 72 -2.21 -0.74 22.37
C LEU A 72 -3.71 -1.03 22.43
N GLN A 73 -4.21 -1.52 23.58
CA GLN A 73 -5.64 -1.82 23.77
C GLN A 73 -6.50 -0.57 23.59
N ASN A 74 -6.07 0.57 24.13
CA ASN A 74 -6.77 1.85 24.00
C ASN A 74 -6.80 2.31 22.52
N GLY A 75 -5.70 2.15 21.79
CA GLY A 75 -5.65 2.42 20.36
C GLY A 75 -6.61 1.54 19.55
N VAL A 76 -6.65 0.23 19.84
CA VAL A 76 -7.60 -0.72 19.21
C VAL A 76 -9.04 -0.37 19.53
N LYS A 77 -9.36 -0.11 20.79
CA LYS A 77 -10.72 0.29 21.21
C LYS A 77 -11.17 1.57 20.49
N TYR A 78 -10.30 2.58 20.42
CA TYR A 78 -10.57 3.82 19.71
C TYR A 78 -10.83 3.55 18.21
N ALA A 79 -9.96 2.78 17.56
CA ALA A 79 -10.09 2.46 16.14
C ALA A 79 -11.39 1.68 15.83
N LEU A 80 -11.79 0.75 16.69
CA LEU A 80 -13.02 -0.03 16.53
C LEU A 80 -14.28 0.79 16.83
N ALA A 81 -14.22 1.74 17.77
CA ALA A 81 -15.33 2.62 18.12
C ALA A 81 -15.62 3.67 17.03
N ASN A 82 -14.58 4.12 16.32
CA ASN A 82 -14.71 5.08 15.23
C ASN A 82 -15.08 4.36 13.93
N THR A 83 -16.26 4.66 13.38
CA THR A 83 -16.79 4.00 12.17
C THR A 83 -15.91 4.23 10.95
N LEU A 84 -15.38 5.46 10.74
CA LEU A 84 -14.53 5.78 9.60
C LEU A 84 -13.20 5.02 9.69
N ILE A 85 -12.55 5.03 10.85
CA ILE A 85 -11.26 4.36 11.07
C ILE A 85 -11.41 2.84 10.89
N ARG A 86 -12.48 2.26 11.45
CA ARG A 86 -12.78 0.82 11.28
C ARG A 86 -12.96 0.45 9.81
N GLN A 87 -13.72 1.23 9.03
CA GLN A 87 -13.89 1.02 7.60
C GLN A 87 -12.58 1.21 6.84
N ALA A 88 -11.79 2.22 7.19
CA ALA A 88 -10.47 2.44 6.63
C ALA A 88 -9.53 1.25 6.85
N PHE A 89 -9.56 0.63 8.04
CA PHE A 89 -8.76 -0.57 8.33
C PHE A 89 -9.20 -1.77 7.51
N LEU A 90 -10.51 -1.99 7.33
CA LEU A 90 -11.04 -3.06 6.49
C LEU A 90 -10.64 -2.86 5.02
N VAL A 91 -10.78 -1.66 4.49
CA VAL A 91 -10.35 -1.33 3.13
C VAL A 91 -8.84 -1.53 2.99
N THR A 92 -8.06 -1.08 3.99
CA THR A 92 -6.59 -1.29 3.99
C THR A 92 -6.24 -2.77 3.97
N ALA A 93 -6.86 -3.58 4.82
CA ALA A 93 -6.61 -5.01 4.86
C ALA A 93 -6.91 -5.67 3.51
N LEU A 94 -8.05 -5.32 2.88
CA LEU A 94 -8.44 -5.90 1.58
C LEU A 94 -7.49 -5.51 0.44
N TYR A 95 -7.22 -4.21 0.24
CA TYR A 95 -6.34 -3.83 -0.86
C TYR A 95 -4.88 -4.22 -0.62
N ALA A 96 -4.43 -4.21 0.63
CA ALA A 96 -3.07 -4.62 0.95
C ALA A 96 -2.89 -6.13 0.75
N PHE A 97 -3.85 -6.94 1.17
CA PHE A 97 -3.83 -8.38 0.97
C PHE A 97 -3.86 -8.75 -0.52
N LEU A 98 -4.78 -8.17 -1.29
CA LEU A 98 -5.04 -8.57 -2.68
C LEU A 98 -4.10 -7.86 -3.66
N ILE A 99 -4.02 -6.53 -3.63
CA ILE A 99 -3.24 -5.78 -4.61
C ILE A 99 -1.76 -5.81 -4.24
N ARG A 100 -1.40 -5.41 -3.00
CA ARG A 100 0.00 -5.37 -2.59
C ARG A 100 0.59 -6.77 -2.44
N GLY A 101 -0.18 -7.73 -1.89
CA GLY A 101 0.23 -9.14 -1.84
C GLY A 101 0.55 -9.71 -3.21
N THR A 102 -0.25 -9.38 -4.24
CA THR A 102 0.06 -9.76 -5.64
C THR A 102 1.37 -9.14 -6.14
N LEU A 103 1.65 -7.88 -5.79
CA LEU A 103 2.90 -7.22 -6.19
C LEU A 103 4.15 -7.82 -5.53
N GLU A 104 4.02 -8.51 -4.39
CA GLU A 104 5.14 -9.22 -3.75
C GLU A 104 5.46 -10.57 -4.42
N ILE A 105 4.49 -11.17 -5.13
CA ILE A 105 4.69 -12.44 -5.84
C ILE A 105 4.94 -12.27 -7.35
N LEU A 106 5.32 -11.08 -7.80
CA LEU A 106 5.72 -10.83 -9.20
C LEU A 106 6.83 -11.75 -9.73
N PRO A 107 7.78 -12.27 -8.91
CA PRO A 107 8.72 -13.29 -9.37
C PRO A 107 8.04 -14.53 -9.95
N VAL A 108 6.94 -14.98 -9.32
CA VAL A 108 6.17 -16.15 -9.79
C VAL A 108 5.54 -15.87 -11.17
N ILE A 109 5.09 -14.64 -11.42
CA ILE A 109 4.54 -14.24 -12.72
C ILE A 109 5.65 -14.13 -13.77
N ALA A 110 6.78 -13.46 -13.42
CA ALA A 110 7.87 -13.19 -14.34
C ALA A 110 8.52 -14.47 -14.86
N ASP A 111 8.77 -15.42 -13.98
CA ASP A 111 9.48 -16.67 -14.31
C ASP A 111 8.53 -17.84 -14.54
N GLY A 112 7.54 -18.04 -13.66
CA GLY A 112 6.63 -19.16 -13.73
C GLY A 112 5.65 -19.11 -14.92
N VAL A 113 5.19 -17.91 -15.33
CA VAL A 113 4.25 -17.77 -16.45
C VAL A 113 4.95 -17.39 -17.73
N PHE A 114 5.88 -16.44 -17.69
CA PHE A 114 6.49 -15.85 -18.88
C PHE A 114 7.94 -16.27 -19.13
N SER A 115 8.58 -16.99 -18.21
CA SER A 115 9.98 -17.47 -18.30
C SER A 115 10.96 -16.33 -18.65
N ARG A 116 10.78 -15.13 -18.04
CA ARG A 116 11.58 -13.93 -18.33
C ARG A 116 12.61 -13.59 -17.26
N GLY A 117 12.74 -14.39 -16.23
CA GLY A 117 13.74 -14.26 -15.17
C GLY A 117 13.82 -12.86 -14.54
N ALA A 118 15.04 -12.46 -14.17
CA ALA A 118 15.30 -11.18 -13.49
C ALA A 118 14.92 -9.94 -14.33
N THR A 119 15.13 -9.97 -15.64
CA THR A 119 14.75 -8.85 -16.52
C THR A 119 13.24 -8.67 -16.57
N GLY A 120 12.48 -9.76 -16.67
CA GLY A 120 11.02 -9.73 -16.64
C GLY A 120 10.49 -9.21 -15.31
N LEU A 121 11.06 -9.67 -14.18
CA LEU A 121 10.75 -9.16 -12.86
C LEU A 121 11.02 -7.66 -12.74
N GLY A 122 12.17 -7.19 -13.21
CA GLY A 122 12.53 -5.78 -13.24
C GLY A 122 11.49 -4.94 -14.01
N LEU A 123 11.03 -5.41 -15.17
CA LEU A 123 10.01 -4.73 -15.97
C LEU A 123 8.64 -4.72 -15.29
N LEU A 124 8.19 -5.84 -14.69
CA LEU A 124 6.92 -5.90 -13.96
C LEU A 124 6.93 -4.95 -12.75
N THR A 125 8.02 -4.97 -11.96
CA THR A 125 8.13 -4.12 -10.77
C THR A 125 8.22 -2.63 -11.15
N SER A 126 8.94 -2.30 -12.25
CA SER A 126 9.00 -0.94 -12.78
C SER A 126 7.65 -0.48 -13.32
N SER A 127 6.89 -1.36 -13.96
CA SER A 127 5.54 -1.08 -14.40
C SER A 127 4.60 -0.76 -13.21
N ALA A 128 4.68 -1.54 -12.11
CA ALA A 128 3.97 -1.21 -10.88
C ALA A 128 4.40 0.15 -10.31
N GLY A 129 5.72 0.42 -10.30
CA GLY A 129 6.30 1.70 -9.89
C GLY A 129 5.80 2.89 -10.73
N PHE A 130 5.68 2.71 -12.04
CA PHE A 130 5.12 3.72 -12.94
C PHE A 130 3.68 4.08 -12.59
N GLY A 131 2.82 3.08 -12.38
CA GLY A 131 1.46 3.30 -11.92
C GLY A 131 1.41 4.02 -10.56
N ALA A 132 2.25 3.60 -9.62
CA ALA A 132 2.36 4.22 -8.30
C ALA A 132 2.82 5.69 -8.38
N LEU A 133 3.74 6.01 -9.29
CA LEU A 133 4.19 7.37 -9.55
C LEU A 133 3.04 8.26 -10.03
N ILE A 134 2.26 7.78 -11.01
CA ILE A 134 1.08 8.50 -11.52
C ILE A 134 0.10 8.79 -10.38
N ALA A 135 -0.20 7.79 -9.53
CA ALA A 135 -1.07 7.98 -8.37
C ALA A 135 -0.52 9.04 -7.39
N GLY A 136 0.77 8.99 -7.11
CA GLY A 136 1.45 9.97 -6.25
C GLY A 136 1.37 11.39 -6.80
N VAL A 137 1.62 11.57 -8.10
CA VAL A 137 1.52 12.86 -8.80
C VAL A 137 0.08 13.39 -8.75
N ILE A 138 -0.91 12.57 -9.09
CA ILE A 138 -2.32 12.96 -9.02
C ILE A 138 -2.68 13.43 -7.60
N LYS A 139 -2.25 12.69 -6.57
CA LYS A 139 -2.52 13.06 -5.17
C LYS A 139 -1.79 14.33 -4.73
N ALA A 140 -0.60 14.61 -5.24
CA ALA A 140 0.15 15.83 -4.94
C ALA A 140 -0.58 17.09 -5.45
N PHE A 141 -1.25 16.98 -6.59
CA PHE A 141 -2.01 18.10 -7.19
C PHE A 141 -3.50 18.13 -6.82
N THR A 142 -4.00 17.10 -6.15
CA THR A 142 -5.39 17.05 -5.69
C THR A 142 -5.48 17.60 -4.26
N PRO A 143 -6.18 18.71 -4.02
CA PRO A 143 -6.35 19.23 -2.66
C PRO A 143 -6.96 18.17 -1.74
N SER A 144 -6.40 18.03 -0.56
CA SER A 144 -6.99 17.19 0.47
C SER A 144 -8.31 17.85 0.91
N GLN A 145 -9.43 17.32 0.46
CA GLN A 145 -10.72 17.75 0.98
C GLN A 145 -10.77 17.35 2.46
N LEU A 146 -11.06 18.31 3.33
CA LEU A 146 -11.27 18.11 4.78
C LEU A 146 -12.60 17.37 5.04
N VAL A 147 -12.91 16.37 4.25
CA VAL A 147 -14.13 15.58 4.39
C VAL A 147 -13.79 14.33 5.21
N ARG A 148 -14.52 14.13 6.30
CA ARG A 148 -14.46 12.95 7.15
C ARG A 148 -15.15 11.75 6.47
N GLU A 149 -14.74 11.43 5.27
CA GLU A 149 -15.25 10.31 4.49
C GLU A 149 -14.11 9.61 3.75
N LEU A 150 -14.28 8.34 3.46
CA LEU A 150 -13.35 7.61 2.60
C LEU A 150 -13.50 8.08 1.14
N PRO A 151 -12.41 8.42 0.46
CA PRO A 151 -12.47 9.02 -0.88
C PRO A 151 -12.96 8.00 -1.92
N LYS A 152 -14.14 8.24 -2.48
CA LYS A 152 -14.86 7.34 -3.39
C LYS A 152 -14.03 6.96 -4.63
N PHE A 153 -13.26 7.89 -5.17
CA PHE A 153 -12.39 7.61 -6.33
C PHE A 153 -11.29 6.60 -5.99
N ALA A 154 -10.66 6.69 -4.83
CA ALA A 154 -9.65 5.74 -4.39
C ALA A 154 -10.25 4.35 -4.12
N LEU A 155 -11.46 4.30 -3.53
CA LEU A 155 -12.19 3.06 -3.30
C LEU A 155 -12.59 2.37 -4.62
N ALA A 156 -13.11 3.14 -5.58
CA ALA A 156 -13.46 2.64 -6.92
C ALA A 156 -12.21 2.12 -7.65
N SER A 157 -11.10 2.85 -7.58
CA SER A 157 -9.83 2.42 -8.16
C SER A 157 -9.31 1.13 -7.53
N ALA A 158 -9.40 0.97 -6.20
CA ALA A 158 -9.01 -0.25 -5.53
C ALA A 158 -9.93 -1.44 -5.91
N LEU A 159 -11.23 -1.20 -6.02
CA LEU A 159 -12.20 -2.20 -6.47
C LEU A 159 -11.87 -2.69 -7.89
N LEU A 160 -11.60 -1.78 -8.83
CA LEU A 160 -11.18 -2.11 -10.19
C LEU A 160 -9.83 -2.86 -10.19
N GLY A 161 -8.87 -2.45 -9.36
CA GLY A 161 -7.59 -3.14 -9.22
C GLY A 161 -7.75 -4.59 -8.78
N ILE A 162 -8.59 -4.85 -7.78
CA ILE A 162 -8.90 -6.20 -7.33
C ILE A 162 -9.62 -6.99 -8.46
N GLY A 163 -10.55 -6.35 -9.17
CA GLY A 163 -11.25 -6.93 -10.30
C GLY A 163 -10.38 -7.28 -11.50
N LEU A 164 -9.17 -6.71 -11.59
CA LEU A 164 -8.19 -7.05 -12.63
C LEU A 164 -7.34 -8.29 -12.29
N LEU A 165 -7.36 -8.80 -11.07
CA LEU A 165 -6.57 -9.98 -10.70
C LEU A 165 -6.89 -11.22 -11.55
N PRO A 166 -8.16 -11.56 -11.86
CA PRO A 166 -8.45 -12.64 -12.78
C PRO A 166 -7.81 -12.44 -14.16
N LEU A 167 -7.81 -11.21 -14.66
CA LEU A 167 -7.21 -10.89 -15.95
C LEU A 167 -5.69 -11.09 -15.93
N VAL A 168 -5.02 -10.75 -14.83
CA VAL A 168 -3.57 -11.02 -14.64
C VAL A 168 -3.31 -12.53 -14.63
N GLY A 169 -4.14 -13.31 -13.92
CA GLY A 169 -3.96 -14.77 -13.80
C GLY A 169 -4.27 -15.55 -15.08
N LEU A 170 -5.18 -15.03 -15.92
CA LEU A 170 -5.60 -15.68 -17.18
C LEU A 170 -4.82 -15.17 -18.40
N SER A 171 -4.05 -14.09 -18.24
CA SER A 171 -3.37 -13.46 -19.38
C SER A 171 -2.11 -14.22 -19.79
N ASN A 172 -2.05 -14.57 -21.08
CA ASN A 172 -0.83 -15.04 -21.73
C ASN A 172 -0.09 -13.92 -22.49
N SER A 173 -0.59 -12.67 -22.41
CA SER A 173 -0.01 -11.52 -23.07
C SER A 173 0.86 -10.72 -22.11
N TRP A 174 2.17 -10.67 -22.37
CA TRP A 174 3.13 -9.89 -21.59
C TRP A 174 2.73 -8.42 -21.47
N ASN A 175 2.36 -7.78 -22.58
CA ASN A 175 2.00 -6.36 -22.61
C ASN A 175 0.73 -6.08 -21.79
N LEU A 176 -0.27 -6.96 -21.87
CA LEU A 176 -1.49 -6.84 -21.07
C LEU A 176 -1.17 -6.99 -19.58
N THR A 177 -0.33 -7.96 -19.21
CA THR A 177 0.10 -8.15 -17.83
C THR A 177 0.85 -6.92 -17.31
N LEU A 178 1.76 -6.31 -18.09
CA LEU A 178 2.44 -5.06 -17.72
C LEU A 178 1.43 -3.93 -17.42
N LEU A 179 0.42 -3.76 -18.28
CA LEU A 179 -0.62 -2.74 -18.08
C LEU A 179 -1.45 -3.01 -16.82
N CYS A 180 -1.84 -4.26 -16.58
CA CYS A 180 -2.57 -4.64 -15.37
C CYS A 180 -1.72 -4.39 -14.12
N ILE A 181 -0.46 -4.79 -14.12
CA ILE A 181 0.46 -4.57 -12.99
C ILE A 181 0.71 -3.07 -12.75
N SER A 182 0.83 -2.27 -13.82
CA SER A 182 0.90 -0.81 -13.69
C SER A 182 -0.35 -0.25 -13.01
N TYR A 183 -1.53 -0.72 -13.40
CA TYR A 183 -2.77 -0.30 -12.75
C TYR A 183 -2.86 -0.77 -11.29
N LEU A 184 -2.40 -1.97 -10.95
CA LEU A 184 -2.32 -2.43 -9.56
C LEU A 184 -1.42 -1.53 -8.72
N GLY A 185 -0.27 -1.11 -9.26
CA GLY A 185 0.62 -0.15 -8.61
C GLY A 185 -0.05 1.21 -8.38
N PHE A 186 -0.76 1.70 -9.38
CA PHE A 186 -1.58 2.92 -9.31
C PHE A 186 -2.65 2.83 -8.23
N SER A 187 -3.52 1.82 -8.30
CA SER A 187 -4.67 1.67 -7.43
C SER A 187 -4.27 1.43 -5.97
N GLY A 188 -3.26 0.58 -5.73
CA GLY A 188 -2.73 0.31 -4.40
C GLY A 188 -2.09 1.55 -3.74
N THR A 189 -1.37 2.36 -4.51
CA THR A 189 -0.78 3.62 -4.02
C THR A 189 -1.84 4.68 -3.77
N LEU A 190 -2.79 4.85 -4.71
CA LEU A 190 -3.88 5.79 -4.57
C LEU A 190 -4.75 5.47 -3.35
N ALA A 191 -5.13 4.20 -3.18
CA ALA A 191 -5.90 3.74 -2.02
C ALA A 191 -5.11 3.97 -0.72
N GLY A 192 -3.84 3.57 -0.68
CA GLY A 192 -2.98 3.73 0.49
C GLY A 192 -2.86 5.16 0.97
N ILE A 193 -2.46 6.09 0.08
CA ILE A 193 -2.33 7.51 0.43
C ILE A 193 -3.68 8.09 0.85
N SER A 194 -4.74 7.78 0.13
CA SER A 194 -6.05 8.37 0.37
C SER A 194 -6.69 7.90 1.66
N VAL A 195 -6.61 6.60 1.97
CA VAL A 195 -7.11 6.03 3.23
C VAL A 195 -6.28 6.52 4.41
N GLN A 196 -4.96 6.54 4.28
CA GLN A 196 -4.06 7.07 5.31
C GLN A 196 -4.37 8.53 5.64
N THR A 197 -4.58 9.36 4.62
CA THR A 197 -4.94 10.78 4.79
C THR A 197 -6.29 10.92 5.49
N ALA A 198 -7.30 10.13 5.09
CA ALA A 198 -8.62 10.17 5.72
C ALA A 198 -8.55 9.80 7.22
N ILE A 199 -7.77 8.78 7.57
CA ILE A 199 -7.52 8.43 8.99
C ILE A 199 -6.87 9.60 9.73
N GLN A 200 -5.81 10.20 9.16
CA GLN A 200 -5.06 11.28 9.81
C GLN A 200 -5.89 12.55 10.05
N ILE A 201 -6.86 12.84 9.16
CA ILE A 201 -7.77 13.99 9.31
C ILE A 201 -8.81 13.76 10.41
N ASP A 202 -9.26 12.51 10.62
CA ASP A 202 -10.29 12.16 11.59
C ASP A 202 -9.73 11.86 12.99
N LEU A 203 -8.42 11.69 13.12
CA LEU A 203 -7.76 11.31 14.37
C LEU A 203 -7.55 12.50 15.31
N ASP A 204 -7.92 12.29 16.59
CA ASP A 204 -7.48 13.13 17.69
C ASP A 204 -5.95 13.01 17.88
N ASP A 205 -5.28 14.12 18.21
CA ASP A 205 -3.82 14.18 18.32
C ASP A 205 -3.26 13.16 19.35
N ASP A 206 -3.97 12.92 20.46
CA ASP A 206 -3.58 11.97 21.51
C ASP A 206 -3.54 10.52 21.06
N PHE A 207 -4.34 10.15 20.05
CA PHE A 207 -4.41 8.79 19.50
C PHE A 207 -3.65 8.60 18.17
N ARG A 208 -3.13 9.70 17.59
CA ARG A 208 -2.50 9.69 16.24
C ARG A 208 -1.39 8.67 16.13
N GLY A 209 -0.43 8.66 17.04
CA GLY A 209 0.68 7.71 17.02
C GLY A 209 0.22 6.26 17.16
N ARG A 210 -0.72 5.99 18.07
CA ARG A 210 -1.22 4.64 18.36
C ARG A 210 -2.01 4.06 17.18
N VAL A 211 -2.94 4.82 16.62
CA VAL A 211 -3.77 4.38 15.50
C VAL A 211 -2.97 4.26 14.21
N MET A 212 -2.02 5.17 13.96
CA MET A 212 -1.16 5.09 12.78
C MET A 212 -0.19 3.90 12.83
N SER A 213 0.32 3.52 14.00
CA SER A 213 1.12 2.31 14.14
C SER A 213 0.28 1.04 13.89
N LEU A 214 -0.96 0.99 14.40
CA LEU A 214 -1.90 -0.10 14.11
C LEU A 214 -2.23 -0.19 12.61
N TRP A 215 -2.48 0.96 11.95
CA TRP A 215 -2.70 1.00 10.51
C TRP A 215 -1.51 0.44 9.71
N THR A 216 -0.29 0.78 10.12
CA THR A 216 0.94 0.24 9.51
C THR A 216 1.04 -1.27 9.72
N MET A 217 0.75 -1.78 10.93
CA MET A 217 0.72 -3.22 11.21
C MET A 217 -0.30 -3.95 10.33
N VAL A 218 -1.52 -3.42 10.20
CA VAL A 218 -2.55 -4.00 9.33
C VAL A 218 -2.11 -3.99 7.88
N SER A 219 -1.54 -2.87 7.40
CA SER A 219 -1.09 -2.73 6.01
C SER A 219 0.03 -3.72 5.67
N ILE A 220 1.08 -3.79 6.49
CA ILE A 220 2.22 -4.70 6.26
C ILE A 220 1.81 -6.15 6.48
N GLY A 221 1.09 -6.43 7.58
CA GLY A 221 0.62 -7.77 7.90
C GLY A 221 -0.30 -8.34 6.82
N ALA A 222 -1.25 -7.55 6.32
CA ALA A 222 -2.13 -7.97 5.23
C ALA A 222 -1.36 -8.18 3.92
N THR A 223 -0.35 -7.35 3.62
CA THR A 223 0.52 -7.54 2.44
C THR A 223 1.26 -8.86 2.53
N ALA A 224 1.93 -9.13 3.66
CA ALA A 224 2.71 -10.35 3.86
C ALA A 224 1.83 -11.60 3.83
N THR A 225 0.70 -11.60 4.55
CA THR A 225 -0.25 -12.73 4.53
C THR A 225 -0.87 -12.93 3.15
N GLY A 226 -1.16 -11.84 2.42
CA GLY A 226 -1.62 -11.89 1.04
C GLY A 226 -0.60 -12.55 0.12
N ALA A 227 0.68 -12.15 0.20
CA ALA A 227 1.75 -12.75 -0.59
C ALA A 227 1.90 -14.26 -0.32
N ILE A 228 1.89 -14.66 0.97
CA ILE A 228 2.01 -16.07 1.36
C ILE A 228 0.81 -16.88 0.85
N ILE A 229 -0.41 -16.39 1.08
CA ILE A 229 -1.62 -17.12 0.71
C ILE A 229 -1.79 -17.18 -0.81
N LEU A 230 -1.61 -16.06 -1.52
CA LEU A 230 -1.72 -16.04 -2.98
C LEU A 230 -0.60 -16.85 -3.64
N GLY A 231 0.62 -16.78 -3.13
CA GLY A 231 1.73 -17.59 -3.61
C GLY A 231 1.48 -19.08 -3.40
N SER A 232 1.09 -19.47 -2.20
CA SER A 232 0.75 -20.88 -1.90
C SER A 232 -0.42 -21.41 -2.73
N LEU A 233 -1.48 -20.60 -2.92
CA LEU A 233 -2.57 -20.96 -3.81
C LEU A 233 -2.10 -21.11 -5.24
N ALA A 234 -1.25 -20.21 -5.73
CA ALA A 234 -0.69 -20.30 -7.08
C ALA A 234 0.12 -21.58 -7.29
N ASP A 235 0.87 -22.03 -6.28
CA ASP A 235 1.64 -23.28 -6.33
C ASP A 235 0.74 -24.53 -6.34
N HIS A 236 -0.39 -24.53 -5.59
CA HIS A 236 -1.22 -25.71 -5.45
C HIS A 236 -2.29 -25.86 -6.54
N ILE A 237 -2.94 -24.77 -6.94
CA ILE A 237 -4.07 -24.80 -7.89
C ILE A 237 -3.78 -24.05 -9.20
N GLY A 238 -2.56 -23.52 -9.36
CA GLY A 238 -2.16 -22.72 -10.50
C GLY A 238 -2.55 -21.24 -10.37
N ILE A 239 -1.76 -20.39 -11.00
CA ILE A 239 -1.88 -18.92 -10.89
C ILE A 239 -3.22 -18.40 -11.42
N SER A 240 -3.74 -19.02 -12.49
CA SER A 240 -5.01 -18.62 -13.13
C SER A 240 -6.22 -18.80 -12.19
N LEU A 241 -6.33 -19.95 -11.53
CA LEU A 241 -7.41 -20.22 -10.58
C LEU A 241 -7.22 -19.41 -9.29
N ALA A 242 -5.99 -19.33 -8.76
CA ALA A 242 -5.70 -18.58 -7.55
C ALA A 242 -6.09 -17.10 -7.70
N PHE A 243 -5.71 -16.46 -8.78
CA PHE A 243 -6.02 -15.05 -9.03
C PHE A 243 -7.48 -14.81 -9.41
N SER A 244 -8.13 -15.77 -10.09
CA SER A 244 -9.56 -15.69 -10.39
C SER A 244 -10.40 -15.76 -9.13
N LEU A 245 -10.09 -16.70 -8.22
CA LEU A 245 -10.77 -16.83 -6.93
C LEU A 245 -10.51 -15.61 -6.03
N ALA A 246 -9.24 -15.20 -5.89
CA ALA A 246 -8.87 -14.06 -5.07
C ALA A 246 -9.49 -12.76 -5.57
N GLY A 247 -9.45 -12.52 -6.89
CA GLY A 247 -10.05 -11.34 -7.52
C GLY A 247 -11.57 -11.35 -7.43
N GLY A 248 -12.22 -12.48 -7.72
CA GLY A 248 -13.67 -12.60 -7.63
C GLY A 248 -14.21 -12.39 -6.22
N LEU A 249 -13.69 -13.14 -5.24
CA LEU A 249 -14.08 -13.01 -3.84
C LEU A 249 -13.70 -11.62 -3.29
N GLY A 250 -12.52 -11.15 -3.62
CA GLY A 250 -12.02 -9.84 -3.18
C GLY A 250 -12.87 -8.68 -3.71
N THR A 251 -13.32 -8.76 -4.98
CA THR A 251 -14.22 -7.76 -5.57
C THR A 251 -15.56 -7.71 -4.84
N VAL A 252 -16.15 -8.86 -4.52
CA VAL A 252 -17.39 -8.91 -3.74
C VAL A 252 -17.20 -8.34 -2.34
N LEU A 253 -16.14 -8.73 -1.64
CA LEU A 253 -15.83 -8.22 -0.30
C LEU A 253 -15.55 -6.70 -0.31
N MET A 254 -14.81 -6.21 -1.29
CA MET A 254 -14.53 -4.77 -1.41
C MET A 254 -15.79 -3.98 -1.75
N ALA A 255 -16.63 -4.47 -2.68
CA ALA A 255 -17.88 -3.84 -3.04
C ALA A 255 -18.83 -3.76 -1.84
N THR A 256 -19.00 -4.85 -1.08
CA THR A 256 -19.84 -4.86 0.13
C THR A 256 -19.31 -3.91 1.21
N THR A 257 -17.98 -3.79 1.35
CA THR A 257 -17.35 -2.86 2.28
C THR A 257 -17.62 -1.40 1.86
N ILE A 258 -17.52 -1.08 0.57
CA ILE A 258 -17.82 0.25 0.03
C ILE A 258 -19.30 0.59 0.22
N LEU A 259 -20.22 -0.33 -0.09
CA LEU A 259 -21.65 -0.08 0.08
C LEU A 259 -22.03 0.18 1.54
N ARG A 260 -21.44 -0.54 2.49
CA ARG A 260 -21.63 -0.27 3.93
C ARG A 260 -21.03 1.05 4.38
N ALA A 261 -19.93 1.49 3.75
CA ALA A 261 -19.32 2.77 4.04
C ALA A 261 -20.13 3.96 3.49
N SER A 262 -20.88 3.76 2.40
CA SER A 262 -21.71 4.79 1.75
C SER A 262 -23.13 4.87 2.34
N GLY A 263 -23.51 4.00 3.27
CA GLY A 263 -24.81 4.03 3.94
C GLY A 263 -24.96 5.29 4.81
N PRO A 264 -26.20 5.80 5.01
CA PRO A 264 -26.43 7.04 5.76
C PRO A 264 -25.88 6.89 7.18
N SER A 265 -24.89 7.71 7.51
CA SER A 265 -24.43 7.90 8.89
C SER A 265 -25.66 8.28 9.73
N LYS A 266 -26.06 7.43 10.68
CA LYS A 266 -27.01 7.83 11.70
C LYS A 266 -26.41 9.01 12.45
N LYS A 267 -26.80 10.25 12.05
CA LYS A 267 -26.62 11.43 12.88
C LYS A 267 -27.15 11.08 14.26
N LYS A 268 -26.28 10.93 15.24
CA LYS A 268 -26.70 11.12 16.63
C LYS A 268 -27.23 12.54 16.69
N SER A 269 -28.54 12.65 16.64
CA SER A 269 -29.24 13.84 17.09
C SER A 269 -28.82 14.04 18.56
N THR A 270 -27.88 14.95 18.78
CA THR A 270 -27.77 15.63 20.06
C THR A 270 -29.05 16.41 20.22
N GLU A 271 -30.03 15.75 20.82
CA GLU A 271 -31.19 16.37 21.42
C GLU A 271 -30.67 17.39 22.40
N SER A 272 -30.80 18.66 22.05
CA SER A 272 -30.76 19.78 22.96
C SER A 272 -31.87 19.56 23.96
N ALA A 273 -31.55 19.19 25.17
CA ALA A 273 -32.44 19.35 26.31
C ALA A 273 -32.46 20.84 26.72
N PRO A 274 -33.63 21.39 27.14
CA PRO A 274 -33.86 22.78 27.43
C PRO A 274 -33.16 23.31 28.66
#